data_6d6ec19f3824c7a9c78bf5f2f2935616
#
_entry.id   6d6ec19f3824c7a9c78bf5f2f2935616
#
_cell.length_a   1.000
_cell.length_b   1.000
_cell.length_c   1.000
_cell.angle_alpha   90.00
_cell.angle_beta   90.00
_cell.angle_gamma   90.00
#
_symmetry.space_group_name_H-M   'P 1'
#
loop_
_entity.id
_entity.type
_entity.pdbx_description
1 polymer ?
#
loop_
_entity_poly.entity_id
_entity_poly.type
_entity_poly.pdbx_seq_one_letter_code
_entity_poly.pdbx_strand_id
1 'polypeptide(L)'
;NFGVLLDNKTSGHVGIELKKHSFSGSRLSVLSSLFTLYGFASLRHELKQLESARIIFSEWDSTNLQNLVGSDSDVRLLNQLQQKRIASEFSQWLANKAEVKASVRPQPGQNIIHLGATEQSFAISGSATLSPTGLGDVRCDSLHMNIGLSDLESTRQLLTWFDNVWADAQNLRDIKNDLIAKLDAIAVDQPANFIYFL
;
A
#
# COMPACT_ATOMS: atom_id res chain seq x y z
N ASN A 1 20.10 -9.93 14.98
CA ASN A 1 19.40 -10.39 13.76
C ASN A 1 19.19 -9.19 12.84
N PHE A 2 19.90 -9.20 11.73
CA PHE A 2 19.93 -8.06 10.81
C PHE A 2 18.79 -8.04 9.78
N GLY A 3 18.03 -9.13 9.67
CA GLY A 3 16.93 -9.18 8.73
C GLY A 3 16.06 -10.41 8.91
N VAL A 4 14.82 -10.33 8.41
CA VAL A 4 13.84 -11.41 8.40
C VAL A 4 13.41 -11.66 6.96
N LEU A 5 13.48 -12.92 6.53
CA LEU A 5 12.96 -13.32 5.21
C LEU A 5 11.44 -13.52 5.30
N LEU A 6 10.73 -12.92 4.37
CA LEU A 6 9.27 -12.99 4.29
C LEU A 6 8.85 -13.42 2.88
N ASP A 7 8.41 -14.65 2.73
CA ASP A 7 8.00 -15.23 1.45
C ASP A 7 6.49 -15.38 1.30
N ASN A 8 5.71 -14.95 2.29
CA ASN A 8 4.27 -15.14 2.38
C ASN A 8 3.82 -16.61 2.35
N LYS A 9 4.73 -17.53 2.67
CA LYS A 9 4.48 -18.98 2.72
C LYS A 9 5.02 -19.60 4.00
N THR A 10 6.24 -20.04 3.98
CA THR A 10 6.86 -20.80 5.09
C THR A 10 7.75 -19.96 5.98
N SER A 11 8.40 -18.93 5.43
CA SER A 11 9.37 -18.12 6.17
C SER A 11 8.71 -16.96 6.95
N GLY A 12 7.52 -16.54 6.55
CA GLY A 12 6.76 -15.50 7.23
C GLY A 12 5.90 -14.69 6.26
N HIS A 13 4.89 -14.02 6.81
CA HIS A 13 3.94 -13.21 6.06
C HIS A 13 4.18 -11.72 6.31
N VAL A 14 4.20 -10.93 5.24
CA VAL A 14 4.46 -9.48 5.28
C VAL A 14 3.47 -8.76 6.19
N GLY A 15 2.18 -9.03 6.03
CA GLY A 15 1.13 -8.38 6.84
C GLY A 15 1.23 -8.70 8.32
N ILE A 16 1.54 -9.96 8.66
CA ILE A 16 1.72 -10.38 10.05
C ILE A 16 2.95 -9.71 10.67
N GLU A 17 4.05 -9.64 9.92
CA GLU A 17 5.28 -9.02 10.40
C GLU A 17 5.11 -7.51 10.60
N LEU A 18 4.45 -6.81 9.67
CA LEU A 18 4.14 -5.39 9.82
C LEU A 18 3.35 -5.10 11.10
N LYS A 19 2.35 -5.93 11.41
CA LYS A 19 1.47 -5.74 12.57
C LYS A 19 2.17 -5.97 13.91
N LYS A 20 3.36 -6.53 13.93
CA LYS A 20 4.18 -6.65 15.14
C LYS A 20 4.82 -5.33 15.56
N HIS A 21 4.89 -4.36 14.65
CA HIS A 21 5.52 -3.08 14.88
C HIS A 21 4.48 -2.00 15.21
N SER A 22 4.90 -0.96 15.94
CA SER A 22 3.99 0.10 16.37
C SER A 22 3.67 1.06 15.22
N PHE A 23 2.40 1.20 14.92
CA PHE A 23 1.88 2.23 14.01
C PHE A 23 1.56 3.55 14.75
N SER A 24 1.30 3.48 16.05
CA SER A 24 0.92 4.66 16.84
C SER A 24 2.04 5.70 16.87
N GLY A 25 1.74 6.90 16.36
CA GLY A 25 2.70 8.00 16.26
C GLY A 25 3.81 7.79 15.24
N SER A 26 3.75 6.73 14.45
CA SER A 26 4.73 6.44 13.40
C SER A 26 4.35 7.09 12.07
N ARG A 27 5.35 7.23 11.21
CA ARG A 27 5.19 7.69 9.83
C ARG A 27 5.43 6.52 8.89
N LEU A 28 4.54 6.40 7.90
CA LEU A 28 4.63 5.36 6.86
C LEU A 28 5.14 5.99 5.57
N SER A 29 6.09 5.31 4.92
CA SER A 29 6.57 5.67 3.58
C SER A 29 6.54 4.41 2.71
N VAL A 30 5.81 4.47 1.61
CA VAL A 30 5.56 3.32 0.74
C VAL A 30 5.87 3.65 -0.69
N LEU A 31 6.64 2.78 -1.33
CA LEU A 31 6.76 2.68 -2.78
C LEU A 31 6.15 1.33 -3.20
N SER A 32 5.10 1.36 -3.99
CA SER A 32 4.39 0.15 -4.39
C SER A 32 3.71 0.33 -5.75
N SER A 33 3.60 -0.75 -6.50
CA SER A 33 2.79 -0.76 -7.73
C SER A 33 1.30 -0.80 -7.45
N LEU A 34 0.90 -1.31 -6.28
CA LEU A 34 -0.50 -1.47 -5.86
C LEU A 34 -0.71 -0.95 -4.44
N PHE A 35 -1.80 -0.26 -4.23
CA PHE A 35 -2.42 -0.09 -2.92
C PHE A 35 -3.92 -0.28 -3.09
N THR A 36 -4.38 -1.50 -2.86
CA THR A 36 -5.74 -1.90 -3.14
C THR A 36 -6.69 -1.62 -1.98
N LEU A 37 -8.00 -1.60 -2.26
CA LEU A 37 -9.04 -1.50 -1.23
C LEU A 37 -8.86 -2.55 -0.14
N TYR A 38 -8.52 -3.78 -0.52
CA TYR A 38 -8.36 -4.89 0.42
C TYR A 38 -7.03 -4.86 1.14
N GLY A 39 -6.00 -4.31 0.53
CA GLY A 39 -4.75 -3.98 1.21
C GLY A 39 -4.98 -2.94 2.31
N PHE A 40 -5.75 -1.91 2.02
CA PHE A 40 -6.18 -0.94 3.02
C PHE A 40 -7.03 -1.59 4.12
N ALA A 41 -8.03 -2.39 3.75
CA ALA A 41 -8.91 -3.06 4.70
C ALA A 41 -8.15 -3.98 5.66
N SER A 42 -7.14 -4.69 5.16
CA SER A 42 -6.28 -5.56 5.97
C SER A 42 -5.51 -4.80 7.05
N LEU A 43 -5.07 -3.59 6.75
CA LEU A 43 -4.24 -2.75 7.62
C LEU A 43 -4.98 -1.55 8.21
N ARG A 44 -6.28 -1.41 7.99
CA ARG A 44 -7.02 -0.19 8.34
C ARG A 44 -6.92 0.21 9.81
N HIS A 45 -6.90 -0.77 10.70
CA HIS A 45 -6.78 -0.51 12.13
C HIS A 45 -5.42 0.12 12.47
N GLU A 46 -4.35 -0.43 11.92
CA GLU A 46 -2.99 0.05 12.08
C GLU A 46 -2.80 1.40 11.38
N LEU A 47 -3.27 1.53 10.15
CA LEU A 47 -3.14 2.76 9.36
C LEU A 47 -3.80 3.98 10.02
N LYS A 48 -4.90 3.78 10.73
CA LYS A 48 -5.57 4.86 11.48
C LYS A 48 -4.75 5.40 12.64
N GLN A 49 -3.79 4.64 13.15
CA GLN A 49 -2.93 5.03 14.27
C GLN A 49 -1.71 5.82 13.84
N LEU A 50 -1.40 5.88 12.54
CA LEU A 50 -0.28 6.62 12.00
C LEU A 50 -0.38 8.13 12.26
N GLU A 51 0.76 8.78 12.42
CA GLU A 51 0.84 10.24 12.36
C GLU A 51 0.61 10.75 10.94
N SER A 52 1.29 10.15 9.98
CA SER A 52 1.20 10.51 8.56
C SER A 52 1.67 9.37 7.65
N ALA A 53 1.35 9.47 6.37
CA ALA A 53 1.82 8.56 5.35
C ALA A 53 2.22 9.29 4.07
N ARG A 54 3.24 8.74 3.40
CA ARG A 54 3.65 9.13 2.05
C ARG A 54 3.63 7.90 1.16
N ILE A 55 2.94 7.99 0.03
CA ILE A 55 2.74 6.87 -0.87
C ILE A 55 3.21 7.26 -2.25
N ILE A 56 4.07 6.44 -2.85
CA ILE A 56 4.46 6.52 -4.25
C ILE A 56 3.93 5.29 -4.98
N PHE A 57 3.09 5.52 -5.98
CA PHE A 57 2.75 4.48 -6.95
C PHE A 57 3.83 4.43 -8.02
N SER A 58 4.50 3.29 -8.16
CA SER A 58 5.48 3.08 -9.22
C SER A 58 4.85 3.03 -10.62
N GLU A 59 3.56 2.71 -10.67
CA GLU A 59 2.72 2.73 -11.86
C GLU A 59 1.35 3.31 -11.49
N TRP A 60 0.87 4.26 -12.26
CA TRP A 60 -0.47 4.82 -12.08
C TRP A 60 -1.11 5.13 -13.42
N ASP A 61 -2.23 4.50 -13.68
CA ASP A 61 -3.08 4.77 -14.84
C ASP A 61 -4.43 5.30 -14.35
N SER A 62 -4.72 6.56 -14.66
CA SER A 62 -5.98 7.20 -14.27
C SER A 62 -7.21 6.57 -14.92
N THR A 63 -7.04 5.79 -15.99
CA THR A 63 -8.13 5.11 -16.69
C THR A 63 -8.37 3.68 -16.21
N ASN A 64 -7.43 3.12 -15.44
CA ASN A 64 -7.45 1.74 -15.00
C ASN A 64 -7.49 1.65 -13.48
N LEU A 65 -8.54 1.04 -12.94
CA LEU A 65 -8.73 0.88 -11.51
C LEU A 65 -7.96 -0.31 -10.90
N GLN A 66 -7.16 -1.04 -11.67
CA GLN A 66 -6.43 -2.22 -11.16
C GLN A 66 -5.50 -1.89 -9.99
N ASN A 67 -4.92 -0.69 -9.97
CA ASN A 67 -4.09 -0.24 -8.84
C ASN A 67 -4.87 -0.18 -7.52
N LEU A 68 -6.19 -0.01 -7.58
CA LEU A 68 -7.08 0.12 -6.42
C LEU A 68 -7.89 -1.13 -6.15
N VAL A 69 -8.37 -1.79 -7.18
CA VAL A 69 -9.30 -2.92 -7.06
C VAL A 69 -8.55 -4.25 -6.97
N GLY A 70 -7.35 -4.33 -7.53
CA GLY A 70 -6.54 -5.53 -7.54
C GLY A 70 -6.98 -6.53 -8.60
N SER A 71 -6.62 -7.80 -8.40
CA SER A 71 -6.95 -8.88 -9.31
C SER A 71 -8.40 -9.37 -9.13
N ASP A 72 -8.92 -10.10 -10.10
CA ASP A 72 -10.26 -10.70 -10.04
C ASP A 72 -10.46 -11.62 -8.82
N SER A 73 -9.38 -12.24 -8.32
CA SER A 73 -9.43 -13.03 -7.10
C SER A 73 -9.65 -12.18 -5.86
N ASP A 74 -9.15 -10.95 -5.83
CA ASP A 74 -9.36 -10.01 -4.74
C ASP A 74 -10.81 -9.48 -4.73
N VAL A 75 -11.38 -9.26 -5.91
CA VAL A 75 -12.75 -8.74 -6.08
C VAL A 75 -13.82 -9.73 -5.60
N ARG A 76 -13.55 -11.04 -5.68
CA ARG A 76 -14.50 -12.08 -5.28
C ARG A 76 -14.69 -12.20 -3.76
N LEU A 77 -13.80 -11.59 -2.99
CA LEU A 77 -13.78 -11.76 -1.53
C LEU A 77 -14.78 -10.88 -0.78
N LEU A 78 -15.33 -9.84 -1.41
CA LEU A 78 -16.23 -8.90 -0.74
C LEU A 78 -17.46 -8.54 -1.59
N ASN A 79 -18.58 -8.34 -0.89
CA ASN A 79 -19.78 -7.83 -1.51
C ASN A 79 -19.67 -6.31 -1.79
N GLN A 80 -20.54 -5.79 -2.65
CA GLN A 80 -20.52 -4.39 -3.08
C GLN A 80 -20.67 -3.38 -1.92
N LEU A 81 -21.44 -3.72 -0.89
CA LEU A 81 -21.62 -2.89 0.28
C LEU A 81 -20.31 -2.69 1.06
N GLN A 82 -19.53 -3.77 1.18
CA GLN A 82 -18.22 -3.71 1.83
C GLN A 82 -17.23 -2.91 1.00
N GLN A 83 -17.23 -3.06 -0.32
CA GLN A 83 -16.37 -2.26 -1.21
C GLN A 83 -16.62 -0.76 -1.05
N LYS A 84 -17.88 -0.35 -1.04
CA LYS A 84 -18.28 1.06 -0.86
C LYS A 84 -17.82 1.60 0.48
N ARG A 85 -18.02 0.85 1.53
CA ARG A 85 -17.61 1.23 2.89
C ARG A 85 -16.09 1.36 2.99
N ILE A 86 -15.35 0.41 2.46
CA ILE A 86 -13.89 0.43 2.47
C ILE A 86 -13.38 1.59 1.61
N ALA A 87 -13.94 1.82 0.43
CA ALA A 87 -13.55 2.93 -0.43
C ALA A 87 -13.76 4.28 0.27
N SER A 88 -14.87 4.46 0.99
CA SER A 88 -15.13 5.66 1.77
C SER A 88 -14.13 5.83 2.93
N GLU A 89 -13.85 4.78 3.67
CA GLU A 89 -12.85 4.82 4.74
C GLU A 89 -11.45 5.12 4.22
N PHE A 90 -11.08 4.51 3.10
CA PHE A 90 -9.77 4.73 2.46
C PHE A 90 -9.64 6.17 1.95
N SER A 91 -10.65 6.70 1.30
CA SER A 91 -10.70 8.09 0.86
C SER A 91 -10.52 9.07 2.02
N GLN A 92 -11.23 8.87 3.12
CA GLN A 92 -11.12 9.71 4.32
C GLN A 92 -9.73 9.61 4.96
N TRP A 93 -9.17 8.41 5.04
CA TRP A 93 -7.83 8.22 5.57
C TRP A 93 -6.78 8.94 4.73
N LEU A 94 -6.85 8.83 3.41
CA LEU A 94 -5.96 9.55 2.49
C LEU A 94 -6.07 11.07 2.70
N ALA A 95 -7.29 11.59 2.75
CA ALA A 95 -7.52 13.02 2.92
C ALA A 95 -6.89 13.56 4.20
N ASN A 96 -6.94 12.79 5.29
CA ASN A 96 -6.51 13.24 6.62
C ASN A 96 -5.05 12.92 6.94
N LYS A 97 -4.49 11.86 6.38
CA LYS A 97 -3.21 11.28 6.82
C LYS A 97 -2.13 11.20 5.75
N ALA A 98 -2.50 11.17 4.47
CA ALA A 98 -1.57 10.77 3.43
C ALA A 98 -1.29 11.86 2.40
N GLU A 99 -0.07 11.84 1.89
CA GLU A 99 0.33 12.46 0.63
C GLU A 99 0.59 11.35 -0.39
N VAL A 100 0.17 11.54 -1.63
CA VAL A 100 0.23 10.51 -2.66
C VAL A 100 0.82 11.08 -3.95
N LYS A 101 1.86 10.43 -4.41
CA LYS A 101 2.50 10.72 -5.70
C LYS A 101 2.55 9.47 -6.57
N ALA A 102 2.75 9.66 -7.85
CA ALA A 102 2.98 8.57 -8.78
C ALA A 102 4.16 8.89 -9.69
N SER A 103 4.83 7.86 -10.15
CA SER A 103 5.86 7.99 -11.18
C SER A 103 5.25 8.46 -12.50
N VAL A 104 5.88 9.44 -13.14
CA VAL A 104 5.47 9.95 -14.46
C VAL A 104 5.61 8.87 -15.53
N ARG A 105 6.58 7.97 -15.35
CA ARG A 105 6.77 6.80 -16.21
C ARG A 105 6.72 5.54 -15.36
N PRO A 106 6.14 4.44 -15.87
CA PRO A 106 6.17 3.17 -15.15
C PRO A 106 7.60 2.81 -14.75
N GLN A 107 7.77 2.49 -13.47
CA GLN A 107 9.06 2.07 -12.92
C GLN A 107 8.90 0.63 -12.41
N PRO A 108 9.22 -0.36 -13.24
CA PRO A 108 9.25 -1.73 -12.75
C PRO A 108 10.37 -1.84 -11.71
N GLY A 109 10.07 -2.41 -10.58
CA GLY A 109 11.08 -2.53 -9.56
C GLY A 109 10.56 -3.04 -8.23
N GLN A 110 11.37 -2.83 -7.23
CA GLN A 110 11.08 -3.25 -5.88
C GLN A 110 10.02 -2.38 -5.22
N ASN A 111 9.29 -3.00 -4.32
CA ASN A 111 8.41 -2.32 -3.40
C ASN A 111 9.13 -2.09 -2.07
N ILE A 112 8.84 -0.98 -1.43
CA ILE A 112 9.41 -0.61 -0.14
C ILE A 112 8.28 -0.17 0.78
N ILE A 113 8.33 -0.66 2.01
CA ILE A 113 7.46 -0.20 3.10
C ILE A 113 8.39 0.20 4.24
N HIS A 114 8.37 1.46 4.62
CA HIS A 114 9.11 1.97 5.78
C HIS A 114 8.12 2.49 6.81
N LEU A 115 8.23 1.98 8.03
CA LEU A 115 7.43 2.38 9.18
C LEU A 115 8.38 2.83 10.29
N GLY A 116 8.27 4.06 10.74
CA GLY A 116 9.18 4.54 11.74
C GLY A 116 8.71 5.72 12.58
N ALA A 117 9.18 5.72 13.82
CA ALA A 117 9.18 6.82 14.75
C ALA A 117 10.64 7.17 15.11
N THR A 118 10.84 8.12 16.01
CA THR A 118 12.18 8.68 16.30
C THR A 118 13.20 7.62 16.74
N GLU A 119 12.77 6.61 17.48
CA GLU A 119 13.67 5.62 18.09
C GLU A 119 13.48 4.20 17.58
N GLN A 120 12.41 3.94 16.84
CA GLN A 120 12.10 2.61 16.32
C GLN A 120 11.66 2.71 14.87
N SER A 121 12.25 1.89 14.04
CA SER A 121 11.86 1.80 12.64
C SER A 121 11.93 0.36 12.15
N PHE A 122 11.06 0.06 11.20
CA PHE A 122 11.00 -1.21 10.51
C PHE A 122 10.80 -0.96 9.03
N ALA A 123 11.48 -1.71 8.19
CA ALA A 123 11.32 -1.58 6.75
C ALA A 123 11.25 -2.95 6.09
N ILE A 124 10.48 -3.03 5.01
CA ILE A 124 10.40 -4.20 4.15
C ILE A 124 10.78 -3.78 2.74
N SER A 125 11.65 -4.56 2.12
CA SER A 125 12.03 -4.39 0.72
C SER A 125 11.86 -5.71 -0.04
N GLY A 126 11.25 -5.64 -1.21
CA GLY A 126 11.07 -6.82 -2.05
C GLY A 126 9.86 -6.73 -2.98
N SER A 127 9.11 -7.82 -3.07
CA SER A 127 7.96 -7.96 -3.97
C SER A 127 6.61 -7.57 -3.36
N ALA A 128 6.56 -7.21 -2.07
CA ALA A 128 5.31 -6.95 -1.36
C ALA A 128 4.63 -5.67 -1.83
N THR A 129 3.45 -5.82 -2.39
CA THR A 129 2.51 -4.73 -2.63
C THR A 129 1.52 -4.61 -1.47
N LEU A 130 0.88 -3.46 -1.33
CA LEU A 130 -0.23 -3.28 -0.38
C LEU A 130 -1.53 -3.83 -0.96
N SER A 131 -1.57 -5.15 -1.02
CA SER A 131 -2.68 -5.96 -1.52
C SER A 131 -2.77 -7.26 -0.71
N PRO A 132 -3.88 -8.00 -0.74
CA PRO A 132 -4.00 -9.26 -0.02
C PRO A 132 -2.89 -10.27 -0.35
N THR A 133 -2.52 -10.40 -1.62
CA THR A 133 -1.44 -11.29 -2.05
C THR A 133 -0.07 -10.79 -1.59
N GLY A 134 0.19 -9.50 -1.72
CA GLY A 134 1.45 -8.88 -1.29
C GLY A 134 1.67 -8.93 0.21
N LEU A 135 0.60 -8.82 1.00
CA LEU A 135 0.64 -8.92 2.46
C LEU A 135 0.64 -10.38 2.97
N GLY A 136 0.34 -11.35 2.09
CA GLY A 136 0.25 -12.75 2.47
C GLY A 136 -1.07 -13.14 3.16
N ASP A 137 -2.11 -12.34 3.00
CA ASP A 137 -3.45 -12.61 3.56
C ASP A 137 -4.16 -13.73 2.80
N VAL A 138 -3.85 -13.86 1.52
CA VAL A 138 -4.37 -14.92 0.65
C VAL A 138 -3.21 -15.71 0.04
N ARG A 139 -3.43 -17.00 -0.15
CA ARG A 139 -2.43 -17.86 -0.79
C ARG A 139 -2.26 -17.47 -2.25
N CYS A 140 -1.01 -17.34 -2.65
CA CYS A 140 -0.62 -17.07 -4.03
C CYS A 140 0.48 -18.04 -4.46
N ASP A 141 0.38 -18.56 -5.69
CA ASP A 141 1.38 -19.47 -6.24
C ASP A 141 2.62 -18.73 -6.77
N SER A 142 2.53 -17.41 -6.92
CA SER A 142 3.66 -16.57 -7.32
C SER A 142 4.82 -16.64 -6.33
N LEU A 143 6.02 -16.42 -6.82
CA LEU A 143 7.20 -16.30 -5.98
C LEU A 143 7.24 -14.92 -5.34
N HIS A 144 7.33 -14.90 -4.02
CA HIS A 144 7.51 -13.70 -3.23
C HIS A 144 8.79 -13.79 -2.42
N MET A 145 9.57 -12.73 -2.41
CA MET A 145 10.72 -12.60 -1.53
C MET A 145 10.79 -11.17 -1.02
N ASN A 146 10.77 -11.04 0.28
CA ASN A 146 10.91 -9.76 0.96
C ASN A 146 11.88 -9.92 2.12
N ILE A 147 12.58 -8.84 2.45
CA ILE A 147 13.46 -8.77 3.62
C ILE A 147 12.93 -7.67 4.52
N GLY A 148 12.64 -8.03 5.76
CA GLY A 148 12.32 -7.09 6.83
C GLY A 148 13.58 -6.70 7.60
N LEU A 149 13.77 -5.40 7.83
CA LEU A 149 14.92 -4.83 8.52
C LEU A 149 14.46 -4.02 9.71
N SER A 150 15.11 -4.20 10.86
CA SER A 150 14.79 -3.47 12.11
C SER A 150 15.96 -2.66 12.65
N ASP A 151 17.16 -2.81 12.11
CA ASP A 151 18.31 -2.05 12.56
C ASP A 151 18.22 -0.59 12.06
N LEU A 152 18.63 0.33 12.91
CA LEU A 152 18.50 1.77 12.64
C LEU A 152 19.31 2.22 11.41
N GLU A 153 20.46 1.61 11.18
CA GLU A 153 21.30 1.97 10.04
C GLU A 153 20.63 1.65 8.70
N SER A 154 20.19 0.40 8.51
CA SER A 154 19.57 -0.04 7.27
C SER A 154 18.24 0.65 7.00
N THR A 155 17.42 0.83 8.03
CA THR A 155 16.13 1.52 7.89
C THR A 155 16.32 3.00 7.58
N ARG A 156 17.34 3.64 8.14
CA ARG A 156 17.69 5.03 7.83
C ARG A 156 18.17 5.18 6.40
N GLN A 157 18.99 4.26 5.90
CA GLN A 157 19.44 4.28 4.50
C GLN A 157 18.26 4.16 3.54
N LEU A 158 17.32 3.27 3.80
CA LEU A 158 16.10 3.12 3.01
C LEU A 158 15.23 4.38 3.03
N LEU A 159 15.06 4.98 4.20
CA LEU A 159 14.30 6.21 4.33
C LEU A 159 14.96 7.38 3.61
N THR A 160 16.27 7.52 3.71
CA THR A 160 17.03 8.55 2.98
C THR A 160 16.88 8.39 1.48
N TRP A 161 16.96 7.16 0.98
CA TRP A 161 16.72 6.87 -0.43
C TRP A 161 15.30 7.26 -0.84
N PHE A 162 14.30 6.89 -0.04
CA PHE A 162 12.90 7.25 -0.27
C PHE A 162 12.69 8.77 -0.29
N ASP A 163 13.29 9.49 0.66
CA ASP A 163 13.20 10.95 0.73
C ASP A 163 13.76 11.63 -0.52
N ASN A 164 14.85 11.11 -1.06
CA ASN A 164 15.44 11.60 -2.30
C ASN A 164 14.51 11.36 -3.51
N VAL A 165 13.90 10.19 -3.59
CA VAL A 165 12.90 9.88 -4.64
C VAL A 165 11.67 10.77 -4.49
N TRP A 166 11.18 10.94 -3.26
CA TRP A 166 10.02 11.78 -2.96
C TRP A 166 10.21 13.24 -3.39
N ALA A 167 11.42 13.76 -3.25
CA ALA A 167 11.77 15.13 -3.61
C ALA A 167 11.97 15.36 -5.11
N ASP A 168 11.98 14.30 -5.93
CA ASP A 168 12.22 14.38 -7.38
C ASP A 168 10.94 14.81 -8.12
N ALA A 169 10.76 16.13 -8.23
CA ALA A 169 9.61 16.72 -8.89
C ALA A 169 9.55 16.48 -10.42
N GLN A 170 10.65 16.04 -11.05
CA GLN A 170 10.65 15.74 -12.48
C GLN A 170 10.05 14.37 -12.79
N ASN A 171 10.25 13.40 -11.89
CA ASN A 171 9.84 12.01 -12.10
C ASN A 171 8.57 11.63 -11.34
N LEU A 172 8.12 12.45 -10.40
CA LEU A 172 6.89 12.22 -9.63
C LEU A 172 5.89 13.34 -9.84
N ARG A 173 4.62 12.98 -9.82
CA ARG A 173 3.48 13.91 -9.84
C ARG A 173 2.53 13.63 -8.69
N ASP A 174 1.89 14.65 -8.16
CA ASP A 174 0.84 14.50 -7.15
C ASP A 174 -0.42 13.90 -7.79
N ILE A 175 -0.93 12.84 -7.21
CA ILE A 175 -2.16 12.16 -7.66
C ILE A 175 -3.20 12.04 -6.54
N LYS A 176 -3.00 12.68 -5.40
CA LYS A 176 -3.89 12.52 -4.24
C LYS A 176 -5.35 12.82 -4.58
N ASN A 177 -5.62 13.92 -5.26
CA ASN A 177 -6.98 14.30 -5.62
C ASN A 177 -7.60 13.35 -6.65
N ASP A 178 -6.81 12.86 -7.60
CA ASP A 178 -7.27 11.85 -8.58
C ASP A 178 -7.61 10.53 -7.88
N LEU A 179 -6.77 10.08 -6.97
CA LEU A 179 -7.00 8.86 -6.18
C LEU A 179 -8.26 8.99 -5.31
N ILE A 180 -8.41 10.10 -4.59
CA ILE A 180 -9.59 10.35 -3.76
C ILE A 180 -10.86 10.38 -4.62
N ALA A 181 -10.83 11.05 -5.78
CA ALA A 181 -11.97 11.09 -6.67
C ALA A 181 -12.41 9.71 -7.15
N LYS A 182 -11.45 8.84 -7.45
CA LYS A 182 -11.74 7.46 -7.86
C LYS A 182 -12.34 6.62 -6.72
N LEU A 183 -11.81 6.77 -5.51
CA LEU A 183 -12.36 6.09 -4.33
C LEU A 183 -13.75 6.58 -4.00
N ASP A 184 -14.00 7.88 -4.09
CA ASP A 184 -15.32 8.46 -3.87
C ASP A 184 -16.33 7.97 -4.92
N ALA A 185 -15.91 7.80 -6.17
CA ALA A 185 -16.75 7.23 -7.22
C ALA A 185 -17.13 5.76 -6.94
N ILE A 186 -16.23 4.97 -6.34
CA ILE A 186 -16.53 3.61 -5.91
C ILE A 186 -17.49 3.62 -4.71
N ALA A 187 -17.34 4.58 -3.80
CA ALA A 187 -18.16 4.71 -2.60
C ALA A 187 -19.61 5.11 -2.89
N VAL A 188 -19.87 5.81 -4.01
CA VAL A 188 -21.21 6.23 -4.43
C VAL A 188 -21.96 5.05 -5.07
N ASP A 189 -23.29 5.00 -4.89
CA ASP A 189 -24.15 4.01 -5.56
C ASP A 189 -24.06 4.12 -7.07
N GLN A 190 -23.44 3.14 -7.69
CA GLN A 190 -23.49 2.95 -9.13
C GLN A 190 -24.87 2.38 -9.48
N PRO A 191 -25.59 2.94 -10.49
CA PRO A 191 -26.84 2.34 -10.94
C PRO A 191 -26.59 0.91 -11.43
N ALA A 192 -27.59 0.06 -11.24
CA ALA A 192 -27.56 -1.39 -11.48
C ALA A 192 -27.05 -1.86 -12.85
N ASN A 193 -26.87 -0.94 -13.80
CA ASN A 193 -26.40 -1.25 -15.15
C ASN A 193 -24.92 -1.65 -15.25
N PHE A 194 -24.14 -1.50 -14.18
CA PHE A 194 -22.73 -1.93 -14.15
C PHE A 194 -22.58 -3.42 -13.81
N ILE A 195 -23.67 -4.08 -13.39
CA ILE A 195 -23.64 -5.47 -12.90
C ILE A 195 -23.67 -6.50 -14.05
N TYR A 196 -23.98 -6.07 -15.29
CA TYR A 196 -24.19 -6.99 -16.41
C TYR A 196 -23.00 -7.21 -17.33
N PHE A 197 -21.81 -6.73 -16.98
CA PHE A 197 -20.57 -6.93 -17.78
C PHE A 197 -19.43 -7.57 -16.98
N LEU A 198 -19.75 -8.41 -16.02
CA LEU A 198 -18.78 -9.30 -15.36
C LEU A 198 -19.13 -10.75 -15.62
#